data_a49e674948a49a2aa67ef0d38549cb93
#
_entry.id   a49e674948a49a2aa67ef0d38549cb93
#
_cell.length_a   1.000
_cell.length_b   1.000
_cell.length_c   1.000
_cell.angle_alpha   90.00
_cell.angle_beta   90.00
_cell.angle_gamma   90.00
#
_symmetry.space_group_name_H-M   'P 1'
#
loop_
_entity.id
_entity.type
_entity.pdbx_description
1 polymer ?
#
loop_
_entity_poly.entity_id
_entity_poly.type
_entity_poly.pdbx_seq_one_letter_code
_entity_poly.pdbx_strand_id
1 'polypeptide(L)'
;MLTINSNIMKVHLRQRQQTKNGKISLYLELYNGATSTKEGKTKPIRKYEYLDLYLISKPKTPIDKQHNKDITELAKSIKAKRELEIKNGEFGFTSNFKTNGDFLEYFKHQLKKKEQYKGSYGIWKATYKHLIDYNGNKLLFKEIDNVFCEGFINYLSNEAKMANNQNLIPSTVKCYYTKFKACLNQAVKDRIIYSNPCNNITINNRYQHKREYLTLEEVKKIVKTECSYKELKKAFLFSCLTGLRWSDIEKLKWSEVQKTDNGYKIIFHQQKTNGLQYLDISEQAREYLGEEGMPQEKVFTNLKYSVLVNNALSKWMSNAGINKKITFHCARHTFAVLQITMGTDIYTLSKLLGHTAIKTTEIYADIIDEKKREAVNRIPDINI
;
A
#
# COMPACT_ATOMS: atom_id res chain seq x y z
N MET A 1 33.06 25.19 -6.06
CA MET A 1 32.53 25.31 -7.44
C MET A 1 32.75 23.98 -8.15
N LEU A 2 31.76 23.10 -8.15
CA LEU A 2 31.79 21.85 -8.92
C LEU A 2 31.04 22.13 -10.22
N THR A 3 31.77 22.23 -11.29
CA THR A 3 31.26 22.35 -12.66
C THR A 3 30.50 21.07 -13.02
N ILE A 4 29.18 21.14 -12.99
CA ILE A 4 28.31 20.07 -13.51
C ILE A 4 28.34 20.17 -15.02
N ASN A 5 29.22 19.39 -15.65
CA ASN A 5 29.13 19.13 -17.08
C ASN A 5 27.79 18.46 -17.36
N SER A 6 26.90 19.14 -18.09
CA SER A 6 25.66 18.58 -18.63
C SER A 6 26.03 17.49 -19.65
N ASN A 7 26.19 16.27 -19.18
CA ASN A 7 26.44 15.13 -20.04
C ASN A 7 25.16 14.78 -20.82
N ILE A 8 25.06 15.35 -22.04
CA ILE A 8 24.10 14.88 -23.04
C ILE A 8 24.50 13.44 -23.39
N MET A 9 23.62 12.51 -23.13
CA MET A 9 23.80 11.11 -23.50
C MET A 9 24.10 10.99 -25.00
N LYS A 10 25.14 10.24 -25.33
CA LYS A 10 25.56 10.02 -26.72
C LYS A 10 25.23 8.60 -27.16
N VAL A 11 24.67 8.45 -28.35
CA VAL A 11 24.38 7.15 -28.98
C VAL A 11 25.40 6.92 -30.11
N HIS A 12 26.15 5.85 -30.02
CA HIS A 12 27.12 5.47 -31.03
C HIS A 12 26.68 4.15 -31.65
N LEU A 13 26.60 4.12 -33.00
CA LEU A 13 26.46 2.87 -33.73
C LEU A 13 27.87 2.21 -33.83
N ARG A 14 27.95 0.99 -33.33
CA ARG A 14 29.20 0.21 -33.24
C ARG A 14 29.06 -1.11 -33.97
N GLN A 15 30.22 -1.63 -34.39
CA GLN A 15 30.37 -2.94 -35.03
C GLN A 15 31.12 -3.87 -34.07
N ARG A 16 30.63 -5.07 -33.90
CA ARG A 16 31.34 -6.13 -33.17
C ARG A 16 32.17 -6.92 -34.19
N GLN A 17 33.39 -7.30 -33.80
CA GLN A 17 34.26 -8.08 -34.65
C GLN A 17 33.57 -9.35 -35.19
N GLN A 18 34.02 -9.75 -36.37
CA GLN A 18 33.51 -10.84 -37.19
C GLN A 18 33.28 -12.13 -36.40
N THR A 19 32.10 -12.71 -36.55
CA THR A 19 31.81 -14.08 -36.10
C THR A 19 32.44 -15.11 -37.01
N LYS A 20 32.59 -16.37 -36.55
CA LYS A 20 33.11 -17.49 -37.35
C LYS A 20 32.37 -17.66 -38.71
N ASN A 21 31.15 -17.11 -38.83
CA ASN A 21 30.32 -17.20 -40.05
C ASN A 21 30.47 -16.01 -41.00
N GLY A 22 31.52 -15.19 -40.90
CA GLY A 22 31.75 -14.06 -41.79
C GLY A 22 30.77 -12.89 -41.66
N LYS A 23 30.05 -12.77 -40.58
CA LYS A 23 29.08 -11.70 -40.32
C LYS A 23 29.61 -10.75 -39.24
N ILE A 24 29.33 -9.45 -39.40
CA ILE A 24 29.65 -8.39 -38.45
C ILE A 24 28.35 -7.93 -37.84
N SER A 25 28.17 -8.10 -36.52
CA SER A 25 26.97 -7.67 -35.77
C SER A 25 27.01 -6.17 -35.48
N LEU A 26 25.87 -5.49 -35.61
CA LEU A 26 25.69 -4.09 -35.28
C LEU A 26 25.03 -3.92 -33.93
N TYR A 27 25.49 -2.92 -33.15
CA TYR A 27 24.88 -2.57 -31.87
C TYR A 27 24.98 -1.06 -31.59
N LEU A 28 24.12 -0.55 -30.73
CA LEU A 28 24.21 0.81 -30.20
C LEU A 28 24.92 0.79 -28.84
N GLU A 29 25.91 1.67 -28.70
CA GLU A 29 26.55 2.00 -27.43
C GLU A 29 25.96 3.31 -26.94
N LEU A 30 25.27 3.23 -25.77
CA LEU A 30 24.62 4.35 -25.11
C LEU A 30 25.53 4.80 -23.96
N TYR A 31 26.15 5.97 -24.07
CA TYR A 31 27.10 6.53 -23.12
C TYR A 31 26.42 7.62 -22.28
N ASN A 32 26.36 7.47 -20.95
CA ASN A 32 25.74 8.41 -20.03
C ASN A 32 26.75 8.99 -19.01
N GLY A 33 27.90 9.43 -19.49
CA GLY A 33 28.91 10.01 -18.62
C GLY A 33 29.73 8.97 -17.85
N ALA A 34 30.37 9.40 -16.76
CA ALA A 34 31.18 8.55 -15.91
C ALA A 34 30.93 8.84 -14.42
N THR A 35 30.99 7.82 -13.58
CA THR A 35 30.96 7.93 -12.11
C THR A 35 32.36 7.83 -11.54
N SER A 36 32.67 8.61 -10.51
CA SER A 36 33.90 8.47 -9.73
C SER A 36 33.75 7.30 -8.75
N THR A 37 34.69 6.38 -8.73
CA THR A 37 34.78 5.34 -7.72
C THR A 37 35.39 5.90 -6.43
N LYS A 38 35.21 5.22 -5.30
CA LYS A 38 35.80 5.58 -4.00
C LYS A 38 37.35 5.69 -4.05
N GLU A 39 37.99 5.15 -5.08
CA GLU A 39 39.45 5.17 -5.34
C GLU A 39 39.86 6.29 -6.30
N GLY A 40 39.00 7.25 -6.64
CA GLY A 40 39.32 8.36 -7.54
C GLY A 40 39.36 8.01 -9.04
N LYS A 41 39.06 6.75 -9.41
CA LYS A 41 39.01 6.32 -10.81
C LYS A 41 37.63 6.60 -11.39
N THR A 42 37.60 7.16 -12.61
CA THR A 42 36.34 7.38 -13.34
C THR A 42 35.93 6.13 -14.12
N LYS A 43 34.71 5.62 -13.86
CA LYS A 43 34.14 4.49 -14.60
C LYS A 43 33.03 4.98 -15.51
N PRO A 44 33.11 4.79 -16.86
CA PRO A 44 32.08 5.21 -17.79
C PRO A 44 30.80 4.39 -17.61
N ILE A 45 29.65 5.08 -17.63
CA ILE A 45 28.34 4.44 -17.62
C ILE A 45 27.96 4.17 -19.07
N ARG A 46 27.93 2.89 -19.43
CA ARG A 46 27.60 2.45 -20.81
C ARG A 46 26.50 1.38 -20.72
N LYS A 47 25.59 1.44 -21.71
CA LYS A 47 24.59 0.39 -21.97
C LYS A 47 24.70 -0.01 -23.42
N TYR A 48 24.52 -1.28 -23.73
CA TYR A 48 24.62 -1.81 -25.10
C TYR A 48 23.27 -2.38 -25.52
N GLU A 49 22.86 -2.03 -26.75
CA GLU A 49 21.64 -2.54 -27.39
C GLU A 49 22.05 -3.22 -28.71
N TYR A 50 21.87 -4.53 -28.77
CA TYR A 50 22.15 -5.31 -30.00
C TYR A 50 20.95 -5.18 -30.93
N LEU A 51 21.23 -4.90 -32.24
CA LEU A 51 20.19 -4.59 -33.22
C LEU A 51 19.71 -5.83 -33.99
N ASP A 52 20.38 -6.99 -33.81
CA ASP A 52 20.18 -8.22 -34.58
C ASP A 52 20.36 -7.99 -36.10
N LEU A 53 21.12 -6.96 -36.47
CA LEU A 53 21.51 -6.60 -37.84
C LEU A 53 22.94 -7.01 -38.09
N TYR A 54 23.20 -7.57 -39.28
CA TYR A 54 24.49 -8.13 -39.63
C TYR A 54 24.97 -7.61 -40.99
N LEU A 55 26.23 -7.22 -41.07
CA LEU A 55 26.94 -6.92 -42.32
C LEU A 55 27.75 -8.15 -42.78
N ILE A 56 27.85 -8.33 -44.07
CA ILE A 56 28.74 -9.31 -44.68
C ILE A 56 30.17 -8.74 -44.64
N SER A 57 31.11 -9.45 -43.99
CA SER A 57 32.48 -8.92 -43.75
C SER A 57 33.31 -8.76 -45.01
N LYS A 58 33.10 -9.60 -46.04
CA LYS A 58 33.79 -9.55 -47.35
C LYS A 58 32.77 -9.62 -48.48
N PRO A 59 32.07 -8.52 -48.81
CA PRO A 59 31.05 -8.50 -49.85
C PRO A 59 31.72 -8.67 -51.22
N LYS A 60 31.41 -9.77 -51.91
CA LYS A 60 31.99 -10.08 -53.22
C LYS A 60 31.08 -9.72 -54.38
N THR A 61 29.76 -9.85 -54.16
CA THR A 61 28.75 -9.60 -55.21
C THR A 61 28.11 -8.21 -55.09
N PRO A 62 27.53 -7.66 -56.16
CA PRO A 62 26.74 -6.43 -56.10
C PRO A 62 25.58 -6.54 -55.08
N ILE A 63 25.00 -7.74 -54.95
CA ILE A 63 23.93 -8.01 -53.99
C ILE A 63 24.44 -7.88 -52.55
N ASP A 64 25.63 -8.42 -52.25
CA ASP A 64 26.23 -8.29 -50.89
C ASP A 64 26.52 -6.82 -50.55
N LYS A 65 26.99 -6.04 -51.53
CA LYS A 65 27.24 -4.60 -51.30
C LYS A 65 25.95 -3.83 -51.05
N GLN A 66 24.91 -4.14 -51.81
CA GLN A 66 23.59 -3.52 -51.61
C GLN A 66 23.01 -3.90 -50.24
N HIS A 67 23.09 -5.18 -49.88
CA HIS A 67 22.65 -5.64 -48.51
C HIS A 67 23.38 -4.85 -47.41
N ASN A 68 24.68 -4.71 -47.49
CA ASN A 68 25.44 -3.95 -46.48
C ASN A 68 25.02 -2.48 -46.41
N LYS A 69 24.69 -1.88 -47.55
CA LYS A 69 24.21 -0.50 -47.62
C LYS A 69 22.87 -0.36 -46.95
N ASP A 70 21.90 -1.24 -47.27
CA ASP A 70 20.54 -1.21 -46.75
C ASP A 70 20.53 -1.45 -45.21
N ILE A 71 21.32 -2.43 -44.74
CA ILE A 71 21.49 -2.70 -43.30
C ILE A 71 22.13 -1.53 -42.57
N THR A 72 23.09 -0.86 -43.17
CA THR A 72 23.74 0.33 -42.59
C THR A 72 22.76 1.51 -42.49
N GLU A 73 21.95 1.73 -43.51
CA GLU A 73 20.92 2.78 -43.50
C GLU A 73 19.82 2.49 -42.45
N LEU A 74 19.38 1.24 -42.36
CA LEU A 74 18.45 0.81 -41.35
C LEU A 74 19.00 1.03 -39.91
N ALA A 75 20.26 0.64 -39.68
CA ALA A 75 20.91 0.84 -38.37
C ALA A 75 21.09 2.34 -38.04
N LYS A 76 21.35 3.20 -39.02
CA LYS A 76 21.41 4.66 -38.84
C LYS A 76 20.01 5.22 -38.49
N SER A 77 18.95 4.72 -39.12
CA SER A 77 17.56 5.11 -38.83
C SER A 77 17.14 4.71 -37.41
N ILE A 78 17.53 3.49 -36.98
CA ILE A 78 17.30 3.03 -35.61
C ILE A 78 18.08 3.92 -34.62
N LYS A 79 19.34 4.26 -34.91
CA LYS A 79 20.13 5.18 -34.10
C LYS A 79 19.44 6.54 -33.96
N ALA A 80 19.00 7.15 -35.07
CA ALA A 80 18.32 8.45 -35.07
C ALA A 80 17.01 8.39 -34.25
N LYS A 81 16.23 7.33 -34.41
CA LYS A 81 15.03 7.09 -33.60
C LYS A 81 15.38 7.01 -32.11
N ARG A 82 16.45 6.29 -31.76
CA ARG A 82 16.91 6.14 -30.39
C ARG A 82 17.42 7.47 -29.80
N GLU A 83 18.09 8.30 -30.58
CA GLU A 83 18.48 9.65 -30.16
C GLU A 83 17.27 10.57 -29.88
N LEU A 84 16.20 10.45 -30.69
CA LEU A 84 14.94 11.16 -30.46
C LEU A 84 14.24 10.67 -29.21
N GLU A 85 14.14 9.34 -29.02
CA GLU A 85 13.54 8.74 -27.84
C GLU A 85 14.27 9.14 -26.55
N ILE A 86 15.60 9.24 -26.59
CA ILE A 86 16.43 9.73 -25.48
C ILE A 86 16.15 11.22 -25.22
N LYS A 87 16.10 12.05 -26.27
CA LYS A 87 15.78 13.48 -26.14
C LYS A 87 14.36 13.68 -25.58
N ASN A 88 13.42 12.81 -25.96
CA ASN A 88 12.04 12.84 -25.49
C ASN A 88 11.83 12.18 -24.12
N GLY A 89 12.87 11.57 -23.54
CA GLY A 89 12.80 10.87 -22.26
C GLY A 89 12.07 9.52 -22.32
N GLU A 90 11.94 8.91 -23.50
CA GLU A 90 11.21 7.65 -23.70
C GLU A 90 12.09 6.41 -23.48
N PHE A 91 13.40 6.55 -23.58
CA PHE A 91 14.34 5.42 -23.54
C PHE A 91 15.13 5.31 -22.24
N GLY A 92 14.45 5.33 -21.11
CA GLY A 92 15.07 5.07 -19.82
C GLY A 92 15.97 6.18 -19.28
N PHE A 93 15.97 7.32 -19.95
CA PHE A 93 16.69 8.52 -19.59
C PHE A 93 15.71 9.69 -19.71
N THR A 94 15.42 10.32 -18.61
CA THR A 94 14.52 11.48 -18.57
C THR A 94 15.15 12.65 -19.31
N SER A 95 14.37 13.33 -20.16
CA SER A 95 14.83 14.60 -20.70
C SER A 95 15.09 15.56 -19.55
N ASN A 96 16.17 16.32 -19.61
CA ASN A 96 16.49 17.35 -18.60
C ASN A 96 15.32 18.33 -18.36
N PHE A 97 14.44 18.50 -19.32
CA PHE A 97 13.25 19.35 -19.20
C PHE A 97 12.21 18.77 -18.23
N LYS A 98 11.92 17.47 -18.29
CA LYS A 98 10.93 16.83 -17.40
C LYS A 98 11.45 16.68 -15.98
N THR A 99 12.75 16.36 -15.79
CA THR A 99 13.37 16.21 -14.47
C THR A 99 13.63 17.54 -13.76
N ASN A 100 13.67 18.66 -14.48
CA ASN A 100 13.69 19.99 -13.91
C ASN A 100 12.30 20.49 -13.44
N GLY A 101 11.24 19.73 -13.68
CA GLY A 101 9.90 20.00 -13.15
C GLY A 101 9.85 19.98 -11.62
N ASP A 102 8.97 20.77 -11.04
CA ASP A 102 8.77 20.81 -9.58
C ASP A 102 7.91 19.61 -9.14
N PHE A 103 8.50 18.77 -8.30
CA PHE A 103 7.83 17.60 -7.74
C PHE A 103 6.73 18.00 -6.73
N LEU A 104 6.91 19.08 -5.97
CA LEU A 104 5.89 19.52 -5.00
C LEU A 104 4.62 19.99 -5.72
N GLU A 105 4.75 20.71 -6.83
CA GLU A 105 3.59 21.09 -7.64
C GLU A 105 2.92 19.86 -8.26
N TYR A 106 3.70 18.89 -8.73
CA TYR A 106 3.16 17.62 -9.21
C TYR A 106 2.44 16.85 -8.09
N PHE A 107 3.04 16.77 -6.89
CA PHE A 107 2.43 16.11 -5.72
C PHE A 107 1.11 16.78 -5.35
N LYS A 108 1.08 18.11 -5.33
CA LYS A 108 -0.13 18.92 -5.06
C LYS A 108 -1.25 18.64 -6.08
N HIS A 109 -0.89 18.47 -7.36
CA HIS A 109 -1.84 18.07 -8.38
C HIS A 109 -2.39 16.64 -8.12
N GLN A 110 -1.53 15.67 -7.76
CA GLN A 110 -1.98 14.34 -7.38
C GLN A 110 -2.84 14.35 -6.11
N LEU A 111 -2.52 15.21 -5.14
CA LEU A 111 -3.31 15.41 -3.92
C LEU A 111 -4.74 15.87 -4.24
N LYS A 112 -4.92 16.83 -5.15
CA LYS A 112 -6.25 17.29 -5.59
C LYS A 112 -7.10 16.15 -6.14
N LYS A 113 -6.51 15.24 -6.93
CA LYS A 113 -7.24 14.05 -7.44
C LYS A 113 -7.71 13.09 -6.33
N LYS A 114 -7.20 13.23 -5.11
CA LYS A 114 -7.58 12.38 -3.95
C LYS A 114 -8.64 13.01 -3.06
N GLU A 115 -9.08 14.23 -3.30
CA GLU A 115 -10.08 14.93 -2.47
C GLU A 115 -11.39 14.17 -2.33
N GLN A 116 -11.83 13.50 -3.39
CA GLN A 116 -13.02 12.63 -3.36
C GLN A 116 -12.89 11.42 -2.42
N TYR A 117 -11.66 11.03 -2.04
CA TYR A 117 -11.38 9.88 -1.17
C TYR A 117 -11.02 10.35 0.24
N LYS A 118 -12.02 10.77 1.04
CA LYS A 118 -11.84 11.38 2.38
C LYS A 118 -10.83 10.63 3.27
N GLY A 119 -10.89 9.29 3.33
CA GLY A 119 -10.00 8.48 4.19
C GLY A 119 -8.51 8.50 3.79
N SER A 120 -8.20 8.74 2.51
CA SER A 120 -6.82 8.78 2.01
C SER A 120 -6.27 10.20 1.91
N TYR A 121 -7.13 11.17 1.65
CA TYR A 121 -6.77 12.58 1.43
C TYR A 121 -5.95 13.18 2.59
N GLY A 122 -6.39 12.95 3.84
CA GLY A 122 -5.68 13.45 5.02
C GLY A 122 -4.23 12.97 5.11
N ILE A 123 -3.97 11.70 4.77
CA ILE A 123 -2.61 11.13 4.76
C ILE A 123 -1.76 11.78 3.64
N TRP A 124 -2.32 11.97 2.44
CA TRP A 124 -1.64 12.65 1.35
C TRP A 124 -1.29 14.09 1.71
N LYS A 125 -2.24 14.83 2.34
CA LYS A 125 -2.05 16.20 2.79
C LYS A 125 -0.94 16.33 3.85
N ALA A 126 -0.93 15.41 4.83
CA ALA A 126 0.12 15.35 5.84
C ALA A 126 1.49 15.02 5.22
N THR A 127 1.55 14.06 4.27
CA THR A 127 2.80 13.75 3.55
C THR A 127 3.33 14.96 2.79
N TYR A 128 2.46 15.71 2.09
CA TYR A 128 2.84 16.93 1.38
C TYR A 128 3.42 17.98 2.33
N LYS A 129 2.79 18.18 3.50
CA LYS A 129 3.30 19.09 4.53
C LYS A 129 4.71 18.67 4.99
N HIS A 130 4.91 17.40 5.32
CA HIS A 130 6.22 16.90 5.75
C HIS A 130 7.30 16.98 4.65
N LEU A 131 6.94 16.90 3.38
CA LEU A 131 7.88 17.13 2.27
C LEU A 131 8.34 18.61 2.23
N ILE A 132 7.42 19.55 2.46
CA ILE A 132 7.74 20.98 2.56
C ILE A 132 8.59 21.25 3.79
N ASP A 133 8.22 20.69 4.95
CA ASP A 133 8.96 20.88 6.20
C ASP A 133 10.40 20.32 6.09
N TYR A 134 10.61 19.24 5.29
CA TYR A 134 11.92 18.63 5.09
C TYR A 134 12.79 19.36 4.06
N ASN A 135 12.26 19.79 2.92
CA ASN A 135 13.04 20.31 1.79
C ASN A 135 12.76 21.77 1.46
N GLY A 136 11.77 22.40 2.09
CA GLY A 136 11.29 23.74 1.72
C GLY A 136 10.24 23.70 0.60
N ASN A 137 9.96 24.88 0.04
CA ASN A 137 8.81 25.07 -0.87
C ASN A 137 9.08 24.66 -2.33
N LYS A 138 10.27 24.16 -2.66
CA LYS A 138 10.65 23.74 -4.01
C LYS A 138 11.47 22.48 -3.94
N LEU A 139 11.09 21.47 -4.75
CA LEU A 139 11.80 20.19 -4.89
C LEU A 139 11.70 19.73 -6.34
N LEU A 140 12.82 19.67 -7.03
CA LEU A 140 12.84 19.21 -8.41
C LEU A 140 12.93 17.68 -8.49
N PHE A 141 12.33 17.06 -9.51
CA PHE A 141 12.41 15.61 -9.70
C PHE A 141 13.84 15.07 -9.74
N LYS A 142 14.79 15.83 -10.30
CA LYS A 142 16.21 15.45 -10.37
C LYS A 142 16.92 15.40 -9.03
N GLU A 143 16.37 16.06 -8.01
CA GLU A 143 16.95 16.11 -6.66
C GLU A 143 16.50 14.91 -5.82
N ILE A 144 15.48 14.17 -6.31
CA ILE A 144 14.95 13.01 -5.62
C ILE A 144 15.73 11.76 -6.07
N ASP A 145 16.82 11.50 -5.40
CA ASP A 145 17.63 10.29 -5.53
C ASP A 145 17.43 9.34 -4.32
N ASN A 146 18.20 8.27 -4.24
CA ASN A 146 18.15 7.33 -3.11
C ASN A 146 18.53 8.00 -1.80
N VAL A 147 19.50 8.93 -1.82
CA VAL A 147 19.97 9.64 -0.63
C VAL A 147 18.87 10.54 -0.08
N PHE A 148 18.18 11.27 -0.97
CA PHE A 148 17.01 12.07 -0.59
C PHE A 148 15.92 11.20 0.04
N CYS A 149 15.61 10.04 -0.59
CA CYS A 149 14.57 9.14 -0.11
C CYS A 149 14.89 8.58 1.29
N GLU A 150 16.14 8.18 1.54
CA GLU A 150 16.59 7.72 2.87
C GLU A 150 16.59 8.87 3.89
N GLY A 151 17.05 10.05 3.51
CA GLY A 151 17.01 11.25 4.33
C GLY A 151 15.59 11.62 4.75
N PHE A 152 14.62 11.54 3.82
CA PHE A 152 13.22 11.80 4.13
C PHE A 152 12.64 10.77 5.13
N ILE A 153 13.01 9.48 5.02
CA ILE A 153 12.63 8.47 6.03
C ILE A 153 13.21 8.81 7.39
N ASN A 154 14.50 9.21 7.43
CA ASN A 154 15.18 9.57 8.68
C ASN A 154 14.50 10.79 9.33
N TYR A 155 14.20 11.83 8.55
CA TYR A 155 13.43 12.99 9.00
C TYR A 155 12.07 12.57 9.58
N LEU A 156 11.29 11.75 8.86
CA LEU A 156 9.99 11.29 9.34
C LEU A 156 10.09 10.49 10.64
N SER A 157 11.18 9.74 10.83
CA SER A 157 11.37 8.85 11.98
C SER A 157 11.82 9.58 13.24
N ASN A 158 12.65 10.62 13.09
CA ASN A 158 13.39 11.22 14.20
C ASN A 158 13.02 12.69 14.47
N GLU A 159 12.62 13.44 13.46
CA GLU A 159 12.44 14.89 13.55
C GLU A 159 10.97 15.32 13.40
N ALA A 160 10.25 14.66 12.50
CA ALA A 160 8.86 15.00 12.21
C ALA A 160 7.94 14.80 13.41
N LYS A 161 7.05 15.77 13.64
CA LYS A 161 6.11 15.77 14.77
C LYS A 161 4.66 15.68 14.30
N MET A 162 3.82 15.08 15.13
CA MET A 162 2.37 15.17 15.00
C MET A 162 1.88 16.56 15.46
N ALA A 163 0.60 16.86 15.20
CA ALA A 163 0.01 18.14 15.63
C ALA A 163 0.05 18.37 17.16
N ASN A 164 0.13 17.32 17.95
CA ASN A 164 0.28 17.33 19.40
C ASN A 164 1.77 17.34 19.87
N ASN A 165 2.70 17.65 18.98
CA ASN A 165 4.14 17.69 19.19
C ASN A 165 4.82 16.36 19.56
N GLN A 166 4.13 15.23 19.44
CA GLN A 166 4.69 13.90 19.63
C GLN A 166 5.40 13.41 18.36
N ASN A 167 6.40 12.53 18.52
CA ASN A 167 7.05 11.86 17.40
C ASN A 167 6.08 11.00 16.61
N LEU A 168 6.34 10.84 15.32
CA LEU A 168 5.58 9.91 14.49
C LEU A 168 5.87 8.47 14.92
N ILE A 169 4.82 7.67 15.05
CA ILE A 169 4.98 6.23 15.27
C ILE A 169 5.39 5.53 13.95
N PRO A 170 6.14 4.41 14.01
CA PRO A 170 6.67 3.74 12.82
C PRO A 170 5.63 3.41 11.73
N SER A 171 4.40 3.07 12.13
CA SER A 171 3.31 2.83 11.17
C SER A 171 2.87 4.10 10.43
N THR A 172 2.92 5.26 11.08
CA THR A 172 2.63 6.57 10.46
C THR A 172 3.75 6.97 9.50
N VAL A 173 5.02 6.80 9.90
CA VAL A 173 6.18 6.98 9.01
C VAL A 173 6.02 6.16 7.74
N LYS A 174 5.72 4.87 7.88
CA LYS A 174 5.47 3.97 6.75
C LYS A 174 4.30 4.46 5.88
N CYS A 175 3.22 4.93 6.50
CA CYS A 175 2.08 5.48 5.77
C CYS A 175 2.47 6.69 4.91
N TYR A 176 3.16 7.67 5.46
CA TYR A 176 3.57 8.88 4.74
C TYR A 176 4.56 8.54 3.63
N TYR A 177 5.59 7.75 3.91
CA TYR A 177 6.54 7.32 2.91
C TYR A 177 5.89 6.52 1.76
N THR A 178 4.88 5.70 2.07
CA THR A 178 4.12 4.97 1.05
C THR A 178 3.38 5.93 0.11
N LYS A 179 2.89 7.08 0.58
CA LYS A 179 2.25 8.09 -0.28
C LYS A 179 3.26 8.82 -1.14
N PHE A 180 4.43 9.15 -0.60
CA PHE A 180 5.55 9.68 -1.36
C PHE A 180 5.98 8.72 -2.48
N LYS A 181 6.23 7.44 -2.14
CA LYS A 181 6.55 6.39 -3.11
C LYS A 181 5.45 6.20 -4.18
N ALA A 182 4.18 6.27 -3.78
CA ALA A 182 3.05 6.16 -4.70
C ALA A 182 2.98 7.34 -5.69
N CYS A 183 3.31 8.56 -5.25
CA CYS A 183 3.41 9.72 -6.12
C CYS A 183 4.53 9.57 -7.15
N LEU A 184 5.70 9.09 -6.75
CA LEU A 184 6.81 8.79 -7.65
C LEU A 184 6.47 7.66 -8.63
N ASN A 185 5.77 6.61 -8.19
CA ASN A 185 5.27 5.57 -9.10
C ASN A 185 4.30 6.12 -10.15
N GLN A 186 3.48 7.10 -9.77
CA GLN A 186 2.62 7.78 -10.74
C GLN A 186 3.45 8.62 -11.73
N ALA A 187 4.50 9.30 -11.25
CA ALA A 187 5.41 10.05 -12.12
C ALA A 187 6.16 9.15 -13.13
N VAL A 188 6.47 7.90 -12.75
CA VAL A 188 6.99 6.89 -13.69
C VAL A 188 5.95 6.54 -14.76
N LYS A 189 4.69 6.31 -14.37
CA LYS A 189 3.57 6.04 -15.31
C LYS A 189 3.33 7.21 -16.25
N ASP A 190 3.44 8.43 -15.75
CA ASP A 190 3.27 9.68 -16.50
C ASP A 190 4.53 10.01 -17.33
N ARG A 191 5.55 9.13 -17.33
CA ARG A 191 6.83 9.26 -18.07
C ARG A 191 7.58 10.56 -17.75
N ILE A 192 7.49 11.02 -16.51
CA ILE A 192 8.23 12.18 -15.99
C ILE A 192 9.61 11.74 -15.50
N ILE A 193 9.67 10.60 -14.79
CA ILE A 193 10.91 9.94 -14.37
C ILE A 193 10.93 8.50 -14.91
N TYR A 194 12.11 7.96 -15.10
CA TYR A 194 12.29 6.61 -15.65
C TYR A 194 12.01 5.51 -14.63
N SER A 195 12.54 5.66 -13.44
CA SER A 195 12.41 4.70 -12.35
C SER A 195 12.14 5.42 -11.04
N ASN A 196 11.46 4.73 -10.13
CA ASN A 196 11.23 5.28 -8.80
C ASN A 196 12.47 5.05 -7.92
N PRO A 197 13.13 6.10 -7.42
CA PRO A 197 14.32 5.96 -6.56
C PRO A 197 14.03 5.26 -5.22
N CYS A 198 12.75 5.19 -4.81
CA CYS A 198 12.35 4.47 -3.60
C CYS A 198 12.26 2.94 -3.77
N ASN A 199 12.51 2.35 -4.95
CA ASN A 199 12.21 0.94 -5.20
C ASN A 199 12.99 -0.02 -4.29
N ASN A 200 14.25 0.28 -4.02
CA ASN A 200 15.14 -0.58 -3.23
C ASN A 200 15.14 -0.22 -1.74
N ILE A 201 14.31 0.74 -1.32
CA ILE A 201 14.24 1.18 0.06
C ILE A 201 13.08 0.48 0.76
N THR A 202 13.39 -0.24 1.84
CA THR A 202 12.43 -0.93 2.69
C THR A 202 12.39 -0.28 4.07
N ILE A 203 11.18 0.02 4.55
CA ILE A 203 10.99 0.45 5.93
C ILE A 203 10.72 -0.78 6.77
N ASN A 204 11.67 -1.13 7.64
CA ASN A 204 11.50 -2.22 8.59
C ASN A 204 10.49 -1.80 9.67
N ASN A 205 9.28 -2.31 9.56
CA ASN A 205 8.25 -2.12 10.57
C ASN A 205 8.18 -3.36 11.46
N ARG A 206 9.06 -3.47 12.44
CA ARG A 206 9.09 -4.59 13.41
C ARG A 206 8.08 -4.44 14.55
N TYR A 207 7.35 -3.32 14.62
CA TYR A 207 6.32 -3.12 15.63
C TYR A 207 5.04 -3.88 15.25
N GLN A 208 4.92 -5.10 15.75
CA GLN A 208 3.62 -5.76 15.84
C GLN A 208 2.92 -5.24 17.08
N HIS A 209 1.97 -4.32 16.91
CA HIS A 209 1.06 -3.96 18.00
C HIS A 209 0.21 -5.19 18.32
N LYS A 210 0.32 -5.70 19.55
CA LYS A 210 -0.63 -6.67 20.07
C LYS A 210 -2.03 -6.06 19.96
N ARG A 211 -2.92 -6.75 19.28
CA ARG A 211 -4.30 -6.26 19.10
C ARG A 211 -5.09 -6.62 20.32
N GLU A 212 -5.65 -5.61 20.97
CA GLU A 212 -6.50 -5.82 22.12
C GLU A 212 -7.85 -6.40 21.70
N TYR A 213 -8.33 -7.32 22.49
CA TYR A 213 -9.65 -7.93 22.38
C TYR A 213 -10.20 -8.24 23.78
N LEU A 214 -11.50 -8.50 23.86
CA LEU A 214 -12.15 -8.91 25.09
C LEU A 214 -12.31 -10.44 25.14
N THR A 215 -12.05 -11.03 26.29
CA THR A 215 -12.40 -12.43 26.54
C THR A 215 -13.91 -12.58 26.70
N LEU A 216 -14.43 -13.80 26.64
CA LEU A 216 -15.85 -14.04 26.84
C LEU A 216 -16.35 -13.50 28.21
N GLU A 217 -15.56 -13.69 29.28
CA GLU A 217 -15.89 -13.19 30.61
C GLU A 217 -15.84 -11.66 30.66
N GLU A 218 -14.94 -11.00 29.96
CA GLU A 218 -14.94 -9.55 29.85
C GLU A 218 -16.16 -9.03 29.06
N VAL A 219 -16.59 -9.73 28.01
CA VAL A 219 -17.81 -9.40 27.28
C VAL A 219 -19.02 -9.51 28.21
N LYS A 220 -19.14 -10.59 29.01
CA LYS A 220 -20.21 -10.75 30.01
C LYS A 220 -20.23 -9.60 31.05
N LYS A 221 -19.02 -9.12 31.47
CA LYS A 221 -18.92 -7.98 32.40
C LYS A 221 -19.45 -6.70 31.77
N ILE A 222 -19.05 -6.35 30.55
CA ILE A 222 -19.51 -5.12 29.89
C ILE A 222 -21.00 -5.15 29.56
N VAL A 223 -21.59 -6.32 29.28
CA VAL A 223 -23.03 -6.45 29.11
C VAL A 223 -23.77 -6.00 30.37
N LYS A 224 -23.30 -6.41 31.57
CA LYS A 224 -23.89 -6.05 32.86
C LYS A 224 -23.59 -4.62 33.29
N THR A 225 -22.51 -4.01 32.78
CA THR A 225 -22.10 -2.66 33.17
C THR A 225 -22.88 -1.61 32.40
N GLU A 226 -23.33 -0.57 33.10
CA GLU A 226 -24.02 0.54 32.44
C GLU A 226 -23.09 1.39 31.58
N CYS A 227 -23.58 1.78 30.42
CA CYS A 227 -22.89 2.69 29.48
C CYS A 227 -23.72 3.95 29.30
N SER A 228 -23.11 5.11 29.52
CA SER A 228 -23.80 6.41 29.38
C SER A 228 -24.32 6.67 27.96
N TYR A 229 -23.77 5.97 26.97
CA TYR A 229 -24.18 6.08 25.55
C TYR A 229 -24.80 4.74 25.11
N LYS A 230 -26.11 4.61 25.26
CA LYS A 230 -26.85 3.36 25.00
C LYS A 230 -26.66 2.81 23.60
N GLU A 231 -26.69 3.70 22.57
CA GLU A 231 -26.49 3.27 21.19
C GLU A 231 -25.06 2.76 20.92
N LEU A 232 -24.05 3.36 21.55
CA LEU A 232 -22.68 2.84 21.48
C LEU A 232 -22.60 1.42 22.08
N LYS A 233 -23.24 1.18 23.23
CA LYS A 233 -23.28 -0.14 23.87
C LYS A 233 -23.90 -1.19 22.95
N LYS A 234 -25.08 -0.90 22.38
CA LYS A 234 -25.74 -1.79 21.40
C LYS A 234 -24.85 -2.09 20.20
N ALA A 235 -24.32 -1.05 19.55
CA ALA A 235 -23.47 -1.18 18.37
C ALA A 235 -22.17 -1.95 18.65
N PHE A 236 -21.54 -1.72 19.80
CA PHE A 236 -20.31 -2.41 20.20
C PHE A 236 -20.55 -3.91 20.45
N LEU A 237 -21.59 -4.24 21.22
CA LEU A 237 -21.96 -5.62 21.49
C LEU A 237 -22.41 -6.34 20.21
N PHE A 238 -23.17 -5.66 19.36
CA PHE A 238 -23.51 -6.16 18.03
C PHE A 238 -22.25 -6.47 17.18
N SER A 239 -21.25 -5.59 17.21
CA SER A 239 -19.97 -5.84 16.56
C SER A 239 -19.20 -7.03 17.18
N CYS A 240 -19.28 -7.23 18.49
CA CYS A 240 -18.71 -8.41 19.16
C CYS A 240 -19.36 -9.73 18.74
N LEU A 241 -20.61 -9.71 18.27
CA LEU A 241 -21.38 -10.88 17.86
C LEU A 241 -21.39 -11.12 16.34
N THR A 242 -21.05 -10.10 15.54
CA THR A 242 -21.16 -10.15 14.08
C THR A 242 -19.83 -9.88 13.35
N GLY A 243 -18.87 -9.29 14.04
CA GLY A 243 -17.61 -8.86 13.46
C GLY A 243 -17.72 -7.65 12.52
N LEU A 244 -18.87 -7.00 12.40
CA LEU A 244 -19.06 -5.84 11.54
C LEU A 244 -18.18 -4.65 11.97
N ARG A 245 -17.69 -3.88 10.99
CA ARG A 245 -16.91 -2.66 11.28
C ARG A 245 -17.81 -1.53 11.68
N TRP A 246 -17.27 -0.55 12.42
CA TRP A 246 -17.98 0.70 12.73
C TRP A 246 -18.67 1.31 11.51
N SER A 247 -17.95 1.45 10.41
CA SER A 247 -18.46 2.09 9.19
C SER A 247 -19.64 1.38 8.56
N ASP A 248 -19.72 0.06 8.75
CA ASP A 248 -20.80 -0.76 8.22
C ASP A 248 -22.01 -0.66 9.17
N ILE A 249 -21.79 -0.73 10.48
CA ILE A 249 -22.84 -0.58 11.50
C ILE A 249 -23.47 0.81 11.49
N GLU A 250 -22.66 1.87 11.39
CA GLU A 250 -23.14 3.26 11.33
C GLU A 250 -24.11 3.53 10.16
N LYS A 251 -23.97 2.76 9.09
CA LYS A 251 -24.77 2.95 7.87
C LYS A 251 -25.81 1.87 7.65
N LEU A 252 -25.81 0.84 8.47
CA LEU A 252 -26.75 -0.28 8.36
C LEU A 252 -28.21 0.24 8.37
N LYS A 253 -28.99 -0.18 7.38
CA LYS A 253 -30.40 0.13 7.23
C LYS A 253 -31.27 -1.08 7.48
N TRP A 254 -32.52 -0.86 7.85
CA TRP A 254 -33.49 -1.94 8.02
C TRP A 254 -33.75 -2.73 6.74
N SER A 255 -33.69 -2.10 5.56
CA SER A 255 -33.80 -2.79 4.26
C SER A 255 -32.69 -3.82 4.00
N GLU A 256 -31.57 -3.75 4.74
CA GLU A 256 -30.45 -4.68 4.63
C GLU A 256 -30.58 -5.86 5.60
N VAL A 257 -31.52 -5.80 6.56
CA VAL A 257 -31.81 -6.86 7.54
C VAL A 257 -33.01 -7.66 7.05
N GLN A 258 -32.81 -8.94 6.79
CA GLN A 258 -33.83 -9.82 6.25
C GLN A 258 -34.12 -10.99 7.18
N LYS A 259 -35.40 -11.30 7.40
CA LYS A 259 -35.82 -12.52 8.06
C LYS A 259 -35.80 -13.65 7.04
N THR A 260 -35.27 -14.80 7.42
CA THR A 260 -35.20 -16.02 6.64
C THR A 260 -35.82 -17.19 7.42
N ASP A 261 -36.03 -18.31 6.79
CA ASP A 261 -36.58 -19.51 7.47
C ASP A 261 -35.69 -19.99 8.64
N ASN A 262 -34.37 -19.70 8.54
CA ASN A 262 -33.36 -20.14 9.51
C ASN A 262 -32.87 -19.00 10.44
N GLY A 263 -33.61 -17.89 10.57
CA GLY A 263 -33.22 -16.75 11.42
C GLY A 263 -33.10 -15.44 10.65
N TYR A 264 -32.07 -14.67 10.93
CA TYR A 264 -31.86 -13.34 10.31
C TYR A 264 -30.55 -13.27 9.55
N LYS A 265 -30.59 -12.53 8.43
CA LYS A 265 -29.43 -12.28 7.56
C LYS A 265 -29.30 -10.79 7.25
N ILE A 266 -28.06 -10.30 7.18
CA ILE A 266 -27.76 -8.94 6.72
C ILE A 266 -27.09 -9.02 5.35
N ILE A 267 -27.64 -8.29 4.39
CA ILE A 267 -27.10 -8.21 3.03
C ILE A 267 -26.75 -6.75 2.74
N PHE A 268 -25.46 -6.45 2.65
CA PHE A 268 -24.97 -5.08 2.53
C PHE A 268 -23.67 -4.98 1.74
N HIS A 269 -23.35 -3.79 1.25
CA HIS A 269 -22.05 -3.48 0.66
C HIS A 269 -21.10 -2.91 1.72
N GLN A 270 -19.96 -3.57 1.93
CA GLN A 270 -18.94 -3.10 2.86
C GLN A 270 -18.43 -1.71 2.47
N GLN A 271 -18.43 -0.76 3.41
CA GLN A 271 -18.01 0.62 3.15
C GLN A 271 -16.53 0.75 2.75
N LYS A 272 -15.66 -0.14 3.24
CA LYS A 272 -14.22 -0.09 2.98
C LYS A 272 -13.81 -0.72 1.66
N THR A 273 -14.47 -1.80 1.25
CA THR A 273 -14.06 -2.63 0.10
C THR A 273 -15.08 -2.64 -1.03
N ASN A 274 -16.27 -2.09 -0.79
CA ASN A 274 -17.45 -2.13 -1.66
C ASN A 274 -17.89 -3.56 -2.07
N GLY A 275 -17.37 -4.58 -1.38
CA GLY A 275 -17.76 -5.97 -1.60
C GLY A 275 -19.15 -6.25 -1.02
N LEU A 276 -19.99 -6.98 -1.77
CA LEU A 276 -21.27 -7.47 -1.27
C LEU A 276 -21.02 -8.55 -0.20
N GLN A 277 -21.67 -8.42 0.94
CA GLN A 277 -21.54 -9.32 2.07
C GLN A 277 -22.91 -9.89 2.43
N TYR A 278 -22.92 -11.19 2.66
CA TYR A 278 -24.03 -11.94 3.23
C TYR A 278 -23.61 -12.41 4.61
N LEU A 279 -24.31 -12.01 5.64
CA LEU A 279 -23.96 -12.34 7.02
C LEU A 279 -25.18 -12.83 7.77
N ASP A 280 -25.20 -14.11 8.11
CA ASP A 280 -26.20 -14.66 9.02
C ASP A 280 -25.87 -14.18 10.43
N ILE A 281 -26.90 -13.75 11.19
CA ILE A 281 -26.75 -13.28 12.54
C ILE A 281 -27.54 -14.16 13.51
N SER A 282 -26.98 -14.36 14.70
CA SER A 282 -27.63 -15.09 15.78
C SER A 282 -28.83 -14.31 16.34
N GLU A 283 -29.78 -15.01 16.99
CA GLU A 283 -30.88 -14.38 17.72
C GLU A 283 -30.36 -13.36 18.75
N GLN A 284 -29.29 -13.69 19.47
CA GLN A 284 -28.66 -12.78 20.42
C GLN A 284 -28.16 -11.49 19.73
N ALA A 285 -27.61 -11.58 18.51
CA ALA A 285 -27.21 -10.40 17.76
C ALA A 285 -28.40 -9.58 17.26
N ARG A 286 -29.50 -10.28 16.91
CA ARG A 286 -30.77 -9.63 16.51
C ARG A 286 -31.36 -8.75 17.61
N GLU A 287 -31.29 -9.18 18.87
CA GLU A 287 -31.77 -8.40 20.01
C GLU A 287 -31.14 -7.00 20.11
N TYR A 288 -29.86 -6.86 19.73
CA TYR A 288 -29.17 -5.56 19.74
C TYR A 288 -29.60 -4.62 18.62
N LEU A 289 -30.29 -5.09 17.58
CA LEU A 289 -30.83 -4.22 16.54
C LEU A 289 -32.06 -3.42 17.05
N GLY A 290 -32.82 -3.97 18.04
CA GLY A 290 -34.02 -3.35 18.59
C GLY A 290 -35.26 -3.59 17.72
N GLU A 291 -36.26 -2.71 17.85
CA GLU A 291 -37.49 -2.78 17.05
C GLU A 291 -37.22 -2.41 15.60
N GLU A 292 -37.93 -3.07 14.70
CA GLU A 292 -37.83 -2.85 13.28
C GLU A 292 -38.43 -1.48 12.89
N GLY A 293 -37.61 -0.67 12.22
CA GLY A 293 -38.01 0.63 11.68
C GLY A 293 -38.34 0.57 10.18
N MET A 294 -38.58 1.74 9.59
CA MET A 294 -38.81 1.81 8.13
C MET A 294 -37.57 1.34 7.32
N PRO A 295 -37.76 0.73 6.15
CA PRO A 295 -36.66 0.13 5.38
C PRO A 295 -35.46 1.05 5.11
N GLN A 296 -35.69 2.36 4.93
CA GLN A 296 -34.62 3.33 4.65
C GLN A 296 -33.99 3.93 5.90
N GLU A 297 -34.56 3.67 7.06
CA GLU A 297 -34.02 4.16 8.32
C GLU A 297 -32.78 3.36 8.75
N LYS A 298 -31.90 4.05 9.46
CA LYS A 298 -30.73 3.40 10.06
C LYS A 298 -31.14 2.57 11.25
N VAL A 299 -30.58 1.38 11.36
CA VAL A 299 -30.75 0.52 12.53
C VAL A 299 -30.18 1.18 13.80
N PHE A 300 -28.97 1.75 13.71
CA PHE A 300 -28.32 2.47 14.81
C PHE A 300 -28.44 3.98 14.57
N THR A 301 -29.44 4.59 15.20
CA THR A 301 -29.65 6.03 15.15
C THR A 301 -28.65 6.76 16.03
N ASN A 302 -28.29 8.01 15.64
CA ASN A 302 -27.37 8.86 16.39
C ASN A 302 -25.94 8.31 16.62
N LEU A 303 -25.55 7.21 16.00
CA LEU A 303 -24.21 6.65 16.08
C LEU A 303 -23.26 7.45 15.16
N LYS A 304 -22.49 8.40 15.72
CA LYS A 304 -21.50 9.22 14.98
C LYS A 304 -20.12 9.06 15.59
N TYR A 305 -19.12 8.74 14.77
CA TYR A 305 -17.75 8.62 15.26
C TYR A 305 -17.22 9.99 15.73
N SER A 306 -16.82 10.05 16.99
CA SER A 306 -16.30 11.28 17.59
C SER A 306 -15.37 10.98 18.78
N VAL A 307 -14.67 12.00 19.24
CA VAL A 307 -13.87 11.90 20.48
C VAL A 307 -14.75 11.57 21.68
N LEU A 308 -15.96 12.10 21.73
CA LEU A 308 -16.93 11.81 22.82
C LEU A 308 -17.30 10.33 22.88
N VAL A 309 -17.50 9.70 21.73
CA VAL A 309 -17.79 8.26 21.65
C VAL A 309 -16.62 7.42 22.15
N ASN A 310 -15.39 7.78 21.77
CA ASN A 310 -14.19 7.09 22.24
C ASN A 310 -14.00 7.25 23.76
N ASN A 311 -14.28 8.44 24.30
CA ASN A 311 -14.24 8.70 25.75
C ASN A 311 -15.32 7.90 26.50
N ALA A 312 -16.55 7.85 25.96
CA ALA A 312 -17.61 7.06 26.52
C ALA A 312 -17.29 5.56 26.55
N LEU A 313 -16.70 5.04 25.44
CA LEU A 313 -16.22 3.67 25.36
C LEU A 313 -15.13 3.38 26.41
N SER A 314 -14.13 4.25 26.53
CA SER A 314 -13.05 4.11 27.51
C SER A 314 -13.59 4.10 28.95
N LYS A 315 -14.51 5.04 29.28
CA LYS A 315 -15.15 5.10 30.59
C LYS A 315 -15.97 3.85 30.89
N TRP A 316 -16.73 3.35 29.91
CA TRP A 316 -17.50 2.11 30.04
C TRP A 316 -16.63 0.89 30.35
N MET A 317 -15.49 0.74 29.62
CA MET A 317 -14.50 -0.32 29.87
C MET A 317 -13.92 -0.22 31.29
N SER A 318 -13.54 0.98 31.72
CA SER A 318 -13.01 1.24 33.07
C SER A 318 -14.04 0.87 34.17
N ASN A 319 -15.29 1.26 33.95
CA ASN A 319 -16.37 0.93 34.90
C ASN A 319 -16.62 -0.60 34.99
N ALA A 320 -16.34 -1.34 33.94
CA ALA A 320 -16.40 -2.80 33.91
C ALA A 320 -15.16 -3.49 34.50
N GLY A 321 -14.18 -2.72 35.00
CA GLY A 321 -12.90 -3.22 35.51
C GLY A 321 -11.96 -3.76 34.44
N ILE A 322 -12.04 -3.24 33.19
CA ILE A 322 -11.22 -3.66 32.08
C ILE A 322 -10.10 -2.64 31.85
N ASN A 323 -8.86 -3.03 32.14
CA ASN A 323 -7.68 -2.17 32.04
C ASN A 323 -6.97 -2.23 30.67
N LYS A 324 -7.69 -2.69 29.62
CA LYS A 324 -7.20 -2.75 28.24
C LYS A 324 -7.59 -1.48 27.47
N LYS A 325 -6.74 -1.04 26.55
CA LYS A 325 -7.06 0.08 25.65
C LYS A 325 -8.02 -0.41 24.55
N ILE A 326 -9.29 -0.46 24.85
CA ILE A 326 -10.32 -0.91 23.93
C ILE A 326 -10.80 0.24 23.04
N THR A 327 -10.70 0.04 21.74
CA THR A 327 -11.32 0.89 20.71
C THR A 327 -12.51 0.15 20.11
N PHE A 328 -13.38 0.85 19.36
CA PHE A 328 -14.51 0.15 18.73
C PHE A 328 -14.09 -1.02 17.84
N HIS A 329 -12.95 -0.91 17.18
CA HIS A 329 -12.44 -1.98 16.31
C HIS A 329 -12.04 -3.25 17.09
N CYS A 330 -11.79 -3.12 18.40
CA CYS A 330 -11.52 -4.28 19.26
C CYS A 330 -12.75 -5.20 19.38
N ALA A 331 -13.99 -4.71 19.19
CA ALA A 331 -15.18 -5.55 19.13
C ALA A 331 -15.09 -6.60 18.00
N ARG A 332 -14.63 -6.18 16.81
CA ARG A 332 -14.40 -7.10 15.70
C ARG A 332 -13.25 -8.08 15.98
N HIS A 333 -12.19 -7.64 16.67
CA HIS A 333 -11.14 -8.55 17.14
C HIS A 333 -11.67 -9.55 18.15
N THR A 334 -12.53 -9.10 19.06
CA THR A 334 -13.25 -9.95 20.03
C THR A 334 -14.05 -11.03 19.31
N PHE A 335 -14.87 -10.66 18.32
CA PHE A 335 -15.62 -11.63 17.51
C PHE A 335 -14.68 -12.67 16.90
N ALA A 336 -13.60 -12.23 16.26
CA ALA A 336 -12.67 -13.14 15.61
C ALA A 336 -12.01 -14.12 16.59
N VAL A 337 -11.59 -13.62 17.76
CA VAL A 337 -10.98 -14.45 18.80
C VAL A 337 -11.98 -15.44 19.38
N LEU A 338 -13.19 -14.99 19.69
CA LEU A 338 -14.24 -15.87 20.21
C LEU A 338 -14.60 -16.97 19.21
N GLN A 339 -14.74 -16.64 17.92
CA GLN A 339 -15.00 -17.64 16.88
C GLN A 339 -13.90 -18.71 16.80
N ILE A 340 -12.62 -18.30 16.77
CA ILE A 340 -11.50 -19.25 16.76
C ILE A 340 -11.50 -20.09 18.04
N THR A 341 -11.72 -19.47 19.19
CA THR A 341 -11.74 -20.17 20.49
C THR A 341 -12.86 -21.20 20.55
N MET A 342 -14.01 -20.94 19.91
CA MET A 342 -15.14 -21.86 19.80
C MET A 342 -14.97 -22.91 18.68
N GLY A 343 -13.84 -22.90 17.93
CA GLY A 343 -13.52 -23.93 16.95
C GLY A 343 -13.82 -23.58 15.50
N THR A 344 -14.25 -22.35 15.21
CA THR A 344 -14.41 -21.90 13.81
C THR A 344 -13.07 -21.89 13.08
N ASP A 345 -12.99 -22.51 11.92
CA ASP A 345 -11.79 -22.51 11.11
C ASP A 345 -11.49 -21.11 10.51
N ILE A 346 -10.22 -20.90 10.15
CA ILE A 346 -9.74 -19.58 9.68
C ILE A 346 -10.37 -19.15 8.36
N TYR A 347 -10.73 -20.11 7.49
CA TYR A 347 -11.34 -19.79 6.20
C TYR A 347 -12.77 -19.29 6.41
N THR A 348 -13.55 -20.01 7.19
CA THR A 348 -14.91 -19.60 7.58
C THR A 348 -14.89 -18.24 8.29
N LEU A 349 -13.99 -18.05 9.26
CA LEU A 349 -13.81 -16.75 9.91
C LEU A 349 -13.46 -15.64 8.92
N SER A 350 -12.59 -15.90 7.96
CA SER A 350 -12.23 -14.93 6.91
C SER A 350 -13.45 -14.49 6.10
N LYS A 351 -14.36 -15.43 5.79
CA LYS A 351 -15.64 -15.15 5.11
C LYS A 351 -16.59 -14.35 5.97
N LEU A 352 -16.79 -14.75 7.23
CA LEU A 352 -17.62 -14.00 8.19
C LEU A 352 -17.16 -12.55 8.35
N LEU A 353 -15.84 -12.35 8.40
CA LEU A 353 -15.26 -11.02 8.46
C LEU A 353 -15.29 -10.26 7.11
N GLY A 354 -15.59 -10.94 6.01
CA GLY A 354 -15.54 -10.36 4.65
C GLY A 354 -14.15 -9.86 4.27
N HIS A 355 -13.11 -10.65 4.57
CA HIS A 355 -11.76 -10.38 4.11
C HIS A 355 -11.58 -10.87 2.67
N THR A 356 -10.97 -10.05 1.82
CA THR A 356 -10.66 -10.42 0.42
C THR A 356 -9.51 -11.42 0.32
N ALA A 357 -8.62 -11.45 1.33
CA ALA A 357 -7.49 -12.37 1.41
C ALA A 357 -7.42 -12.98 2.82
N ILE A 358 -7.25 -14.30 2.88
CA ILE A 358 -7.13 -15.05 4.14
C ILE A 358 -5.96 -14.56 5.00
N LYS A 359 -4.88 -14.10 4.37
CA LYS A 359 -3.71 -13.48 5.01
C LYS A 359 -4.08 -12.34 5.98
N THR A 360 -5.21 -11.66 5.76
CA THR A 360 -5.69 -10.63 6.68
C THR A 360 -6.21 -11.23 7.99
N THR A 361 -6.61 -12.52 7.98
CA THR A 361 -7.10 -13.25 9.16
C THR A 361 -5.97 -13.96 9.90
N GLU A 362 -4.82 -14.20 9.27
CA GLU A 362 -3.60 -14.77 9.87
C GLU A 362 -3.04 -13.97 11.06
N ILE A 363 -3.49 -12.74 11.23
CA ILE A 363 -3.19 -11.93 12.42
C ILE A 363 -3.66 -12.57 13.74
N TYR A 364 -4.51 -13.58 13.66
CA TYR A 364 -4.98 -14.39 14.81
C TYR A 364 -4.25 -15.74 14.88
N ALA A 365 -3.12 -15.90 14.15
CA ALA A 365 -2.39 -17.16 14.06
C ALA A 365 -1.92 -17.68 15.43
N ASP A 366 -1.48 -16.79 16.33
CA ASP A 366 -1.05 -17.18 17.68
C ASP A 366 -2.14 -17.95 18.45
N ILE A 367 -3.41 -17.53 18.29
CA ILE A 367 -4.56 -18.20 18.94
C ILE A 367 -4.82 -19.57 18.28
N ILE A 368 -4.62 -19.66 16.96
CA ILE A 368 -4.73 -20.92 16.22
C ILE A 368 -3.66 -21.91 16.66
N ASP A 369 -2.44 -21.46 16.93
CA ASP A 369 -1.34 -22.32 17.40
C ASP A 369 -1.57 -22.86 18.82
N GLU A 370 -2.22 -22.09 19.70
CA GLU A 370 -2.68 -22.60 20.99
C GLU A 370 -3.73 -23.70 20.82
N LYS A 371 -4.70 -23.49 19.91
CA LYS A 371 -5.71 -24.51 19.57
C LYS A 371 -5.12 -25.77 18.94
N LYS A 372 -4.07 -25.64 18.13
CA LYS A 372 -3.34 -26.80 17.58
C LYS A 372 -2.72 -27.64 18.69
N ARG A 373 -2.10 -27.00 19.69
CA ARG A 373 -1.54 -27.71 20.84
C ARG A 373 -2.63 -28.46 21.63
N GLU A 374 -3.75 -27.81 21.89
CA GLU A 374 -4.90 -28.47 22.52
C GLU A 374 -5.40 -29.64 21.69
N ALA A 375 -5.49 -29.50 20.35
CA ALA A 375 -5.98 -30.53 19.47
C ALA A 375 -5.08 -31.80 19.46
N VAL A 376 -3.75 -31.60 19.46
CA VAL A 376 -2.81 -32.72 19.55
C VAL A 376 -3.00 -33.52 20.86
N ASN A 377 -3.24 -32.84 21.96
CA ASN A 377 -3.43 -33.45 23.28
C ASN A 377 -4.83 -34.13 23.44
N ARG A 378 -5.74 -33.99 22.47
CA ARG A 378 -7.06 -34.66 22.48
C ARG A 378 -7.01 -36.10 21.98
N ILE A 379 -5.91 -36.51 21.32
CA ILE A 379 -5.74 -37.90 20.89
C ILE A 379 -5.54 -38.73 22.16
N PRO A 380 -6.41 -39.73 22.45
CA PRO A 380 -6.24 -40.60 23.60
C PRO A 380 -4.91 -41.35 23.52
N ASP A 381 -4.39 -41.72 24.67
CA ASP A 381 -3.24 -42.62 24.75
C ASP A 381 -3.57 -43.94 24.10
N ILE A 382 -2.81 -44.31 23.06
CA ILE A 382 -3.02 -45.54 22.30
C ILE A 382 -2.22 -46.73 22.85
N ASN A 383 -1.62 -46.55 24.06
CA ASN A 383 -0.89 -47.61 24.78
C ASN A 383 0.06 -48.38 23.85
N ILE A 384 1.11 -47.73 23.32
CA ILE A 384 2.17 -48.38 22.53
C ILE A 384 3.17 -49.04 23.48
#